data_db20602616b67977fdb62dfca311bf35
#
_entry.id   db20602616b67977fdb62dfca311bf35
#
_cell.length_a   1.000
_cell.length_b   1.000
_cell.length_c   1.000
_cell.angle_alpha   90.00
_cell.angle_beta   90.00
_cell.angle_gamma   90.00
#
_symmetry.space_group_name_H-M   'P 1'
#
loop_
_entity.id
_entity.type
_entity.pdbx_description
1 polymer ?
#
loop_
_entity_poly.entity_id
_entity_poly.type
_entity_poly.pdbx_seq_one_letter_code
_entity_poly.pdbx_strand_id
1 'polypeptide(L)'
;MAEKDTAHSDDPLDQMLTRSDALMERLTELLDDADFDGSPRGEAALGMCVVAMEHATALRALMALGLPTSAVSLMRLQFEALTRAMWLIYAASDTAIEKLSAPLTIETEQAAKNLPSAKEMIDQIGKRVGQGVPAAAHGMLTQFKDMSWNAMNSFVHGGIHPLRRS
;
A
#
# COMPACT_ATOMS: atom_id res chain seq x y z
N MET A 1 25.52 29.59 19.16
CA MET A 1 25.62 28.57 18.08
C MET A 1 25.50 27.23 18.77
N ALA A 2 24.28 26.71 18.87
CA ALA A 2 24.00 25.45 19.57
C ALA A 2 24.21 24.32 18.58
N GLU A 3 25.21 23.52 18.87
CA GLU A 3 25.51 22.24 18.18
C GLU A 3 24.30 21.31 18.38
N LYS A 4 23.63 20.97 17.30
CA LYS A 4 22.52 20.04 17.29
C LYS A 4 23.11 18.65 17.48
N ASP A 5 23.16 18.22 18.73
CA ASP A 5 23.56 16.88 19.13
C ASP A 5 22.57 15.89 18.47
N THR A 6 22.96 15.31 17.35
CA THR A 6 22.25 14.18 16.72
C THR A 6 22.60 12.92 17.50
N ALA A 7 22.11 12.86 18.76
CA ALA A 7 22.11 11.62 19.51
C ALA A 7 21.34 10.59 18.66
N HIS A 8 22.06 9.62 18.10
CA HIS A 8 21.48 8.45 17.46
C HIS A 8 20.64 7.75 18.53
N SER A 9 19.32 7.81 18.43
CA SER A 9 18.44 7.11 19.36
C SER A 9 18.72 5.61 19.26
N ASP A 10 19.05 4.98 20.38
CA ASP A 10 19.23 3.52 20.48
C ASP A 10 17.86 2.79 20.47
N ASP A 11 16.76 3.53 20.42
CA ASP A 11 15.42 2.95 20.35
C ASP A 11 15.19 2.26 18.98
N PRO A 12 14.90 0.96 18.97
CA PRO A 12 14.61 0.22 17.75
C PRO A 12 13.48 0.82 16.91
N LEU A 13 12.47 1.44 17.54
CA LEU A 13 11.38 2.11 16.84
C LEU A 13 11.88 3.34 16.08
N ASP A 14 12.68 4.20 16.72
CA ASP A 14 13.25 5.38 16.07
C ASP A 14 14.14 5.02 14.89
N GLN A 15 14.93 3.95 15.02
CA GLN A 15 15.75 3.45 13.92
C GLN A 15 14.88 2.95 12.74
N MET A 16 13.79 2.24 13.03
CA MET A 16 12.85 1.79 12.00
C MET A 16 12.16 2.96 11.30
N LEU A 17 11.72 3.96 12.06
CA LEU A 17 11.09 5.17 11.52
C LEU A 17 12.07 5.93 10.62
N THR A 18 13.30 6.13 11.06
CA THR A 18 14.37 6.77 10.27
C THR A 18 14.63 6.05 8.94
N ARG A 19 14.71 4.71 8.97
CA ARG A 19 14.88 3.92 7.74
C ARG A 19 13.67 4.02 6.81
N SER A 20 12.48 4.06 7.39
CA SER A 20 11.24 4.24 6.63
C SER A 20 11.17 5.62 5.98
N ASP A 21 11.62 6.67 6.66
CA ASP A 21 11.69 8.02 6.11
C ASP A 21 12.66 8.08 4.92
N ALA A 22 13.86 7.54 5.07
CA ALA A 22 14.83 7.47 3.97
C ALA A 22 14.30 6.68 2.75
N LEU A 23 13.54 5.60 2.99
CA LEU A 23 12.88 4.87 1.91
C LEU A 23 11.82 5.73 1.22
N MET A 24 11.01 6.47 1.97
CA MET A 24 9.98 7.35 1.39
C MET A 24 10.58 8.48 0.56
N GLU A 25 11.65 9.10 1.03
CA GLU A 25 12.39 10.11 0.27
C GLU A 25 12.86 9.52 -1.07
N ARG A 26 13.48 8.35 -1.03
CA ARG A 26 13.96 7.68 -2.25
C ARG A 26 12.83 7.29 -3.21
N LEU A 27 11.67 6.84 -2.70
CA LEU A 27 10.51 6.54 -3.53
C LEU A 27 9.93 7.81 -4.16
N THR A 28 9.89 8.92 -3.42
CA THR A 28 9.43 10.22 -3.95
C THR A 28 10.32 10.69 -5.10
N GLU A 29 11.65 10.68 -4.92
CA GLU A 29 12.60 11.00 -5.99
C GLU A 29 12.37 10.16 -7.25
N LEU A 30 12.19 8.84 -7.09
CA LEU A 30 11.95 7.94 -8.22
C LEU A 30 10.62 8.20 -8.93
N LEU A 31 9.59 8.64 -8.22
CA LEU A 31 8.30 8.99 -8.79
C LEU A 31 8.33 10.34 -9.49
N ASP A 32 9.08 11.30 -8.96
CA ASP A 32 9.25 12.63 -9.57
C ASP A 32 10.00 12.54 -10.90
N ASP A 33 10.94 11.59 -11.02
CA ASP A 33 11.73 11.33 -12.22
C ASP A 33 11.04 10.37 -13.22
N ALA A 34 9.89 9.78 -12.85
CA ALA A 34 9.24 8.77 -13.66
C ALA A 34 8.43 9.37 -14.81
N ASP A 35 8.67 8.90 -16.02
CA ASP A 35 7.82 9.20 -17.19
C ASP A 35 6.51 8.40 -17.11
N PHE A 36 5.38 9.10 -17.16
CA PHE A 36 4.06 8.50 -17.25
C PHE A 36 3.50 8.66 -18.66
N ASP A 37 2.93 7.59 -19.17
CA ASP A 37 2.35 7.57 -20.52
C ASP A 37 1.01 8.32 -20.64
N GLY A 38 0.46 8.81 -19.51
CA GLY A 38 -0.84 9.49 -19.45
C GLY A 38 -2.02 8.59 -19.78
N SER A 39 -1.81 7.27 -19.81
CA SER A 39 -2.90 6.33 -20.04
C SER A 39 -3.83 6.25 -18.82
N PRO A 40 -5.15 5.98 -19.00
CA PRO A 40 -6.07 5.78 -17.88
C PRO A 40 -5.61 4.68 -16.91
N ARG A 41 -4.89 3.68 -17.41
CA ARG A 41 -4.29 2.60 -16.61
C ARG A 41 -3.15 3.13 -15.74
N GLY A 42 -2.25 3.89 -16.33
CA GLY A 42 -1.12 4.51 -15.62
C GLY A 42 -1.62 5.49 -14.56
N GLU A 43 -2.57 6.37 -14.91
CA GLU A 43 -3.17 7.32 -13.97
C GLU A 43 -3.87 6.64 -12.79
N ALA A 44 -4.68 5.60 -13.04
CA ALA A 44 -5.35 4.86 -11.98
C ALA A 44 -4.36 4.14 -11.06
N ALA A 45 -3.30 3.57 -11.62
CA ALA A 45 -2.26 2.90 -10.83
C ALA A 45 -1.46 3.89 -9.99
N LEU A 46 -1.06 5.03 -10.57
CA LEU A 46 -0.39 6.11 -9.85
C LEU A 46 -1.25 6.64 -8.69
N GLY A 47 -2.55 6.84 -8.94
CA GLY A 47 -3.49 7.23 -7.88
C GLY A 47 -3.48 6.24 -6.71
N MET A 48 -3.43 4.94 -6.97
CA MET A 48 -3.32 3.93 -5.91
C MET A 48 -1.95 3.96 -5.21
N CYS A 49 -0.86 4.27 -5.91
CA CYS A 49 0.45 4.47 -5.29
C CYS A 49 0.43 5.68 -4.34
N VAL A 50 -0.16 6.80 -4.76
CA VAL A 50 -0.31 8.00 -3.91
C VAL A 50 -1.10 7.69 -2.64
N VAL A 51 -2.22 6.96 -2.75
CA VAL A 51 -3.00 6.50 -1.59
C VAL A 51 -2.16 5.60 -0.66
N ALA A 52 -1.37 4.69 -1.23
CA ALA A 52 -0.49 3.83 -0.42
C ALA A 52 0.60 4.64 0.31
N MET A 53 1.17 5.67 -0.31
CA MET A 53 2.15 6.57 0.30
C MET A 53 1.54 7.42 1.41
N GLU A 54 0.31 7.90 1.23
CA GLU A 54 -0.44 8.61 2.29
C GLU A 54 -0.66 7.71 3.50
N HIS A 55 -1.11 6.46 3.30
CA HIS A 55 -1.26 5.50 4.39
C HIS A 55 0.06 5.18 5.07
N ALA A 56 1.17 5.05 4.33
CA ALA A 56 2.50 4.85 4.90
C ALA A 56 2.93 6.01 5.78
N THR A 57 2.69 7.24 5.33
CA THR A 57 3.01 8.46 6.08
C THR A 57 2.20 8.55 7.36
N ALA A 58 0.88 8.32 7.28
CA ALA A 58 0.00 8.34 8.44
C ALA A 58 0.33 7.21 9.43
N LEU A 59 0.68 6.01 8.95
CA LEU A 59 1.14 4.89 9.78
C LEU A 59 2.37 5.28 10.61
N ARG A 60 3.39 5.86 9.98
CA ARG A 60 4.61 6.29 10.67
C ARG A 60 4.33 7.35 11.73
N ALA A 61 3.50 8.35 11.39
CA ALA A 61 3.10 9.38 12.33
C ALA A 61 2.37 8.79 13.56
N LEU A 62 1.46 7.84 13.35
CA LEU A 62 0.76 7.16 14.43
C LEU A 62 1.68 6.29 15.29
N MET A 63 2.67 5.63 14.70
CA MET A 63 3.68 4.89 15.47
C MET A 63 4.50 5.82 16.35
N ALA A 64 4.97 6.95 15.82
CA ALA A 64 5.70 7.96 16.56
C ALA A 64 4.87 8.59 17.70
N LEU A 65 3.55 8.67 17.53
CA LEU A 65 2.61 9.15 18.56
C LEU A 65 2.20 8.06 19.59
N GLY A 66 2.73 6.85 19.50
CA GLY A 66 2.38 5.76 20.42
C GLY A 66 0.97 5.19 20.17
N LEU A 67 0.44 5.27 18.95
CA LEU A 67 -0.88 4.79 18.56
C LEU A 67 -0.80 3.55 17.64
N PRO A 68 -0.15 2.45 18.07
CA PRO A 68 0.17 1.32 17.21
C PRO A 68 -1.07 0.57 16.69
N THR A 69 -2.18 0.56 17.41
CA THR A 69 -3.41 -0.10 16.92
C THR A 69 -3.93 0.54 15.63
N SER A 70 -4.01 1.85 15.61
CA SER A 70 -4.44 2.61 14.43
C SER A 70 -3.41 2.51 13.30
N ALA A 71 -2.12 2.56 13.64
CA ALA A 71 -1.03 2.41 12.68
C ALA A 71 -1.10 1.05 11.95
N VAL A 72 -1.25 -0.06 12.67
CA VAL A 72 -1.35 -1.40 12.05
C VAL A 72 -2.62 -1.54 11.21
N SER A 73 -3.71 -0.87 11.57
CA SER A 73 -4.91 -0.83 10.72
C SER A 73 -4.64 -0.17 9.36
N LEU A 74 -3.85 0.92 9.34
CA LEU A 74 -3.45 1.57 8.09
C LEU A 74 -2.51 0.71 7.24
N MET A 75 -1.70 -0.15 7.83
CA MET A 75 -0.85 -1.09 7.09
C MET A 75 -1.67 -1.99 6.15
N ARG A 76 -2.85 -2.41 6.56
CA ARG A 76 -3.75 -3.18 5.69
C ARG A 76 -4.22 -2.34 4.51
N LEU A 77 -4.66 -1.11 4.73
CA LEU A 77 -5.12 -0.23 3.67
C LEU A 77 -4.00 0.10 2.69
N GLN A 78 -2.79 0.34 3.17
CA GLN A 78 -1.59 0.50 2.36
C GLN A 78 -1.34 -0.72 1.47
N PHE A 79 -1.38 -1.92 2.05
CA PHE A 79 -1.18 -3.16 1.32
C PHE A 79 -2.24 -3.37 0.24
N GLU A 80 -3.51 -3.10 0.54
CA GLU A 80 -4.60 -3.20 -0.44
C GLU A 80 -4.44 -2.19 -1.58
N ALA A 81 -4.01 -0.96 -1.28
CA ALA A 81 -3.73 0.05 -2.30
C ALA A 81 -2.57 -0.35 -3.21
N LEU A 82 -1.45 -0.83 -2.66
CA LEU A 82 -0.31 -1.35 -3.43
C LEU A 82 -0.70 -2.57 -4.28
N THR A 83 -1.47 -3.49 -3.73
CA THR A 83 -1.96 -4.66 -4.46
C THR A 83 -2.82 -4.22 -5.64
N ARG A 84 -3.68 -3.23 -5.45
CA ARG A 84 -4.53 -2.69 -6.53
C ARG A 84 -3.71 -1.96 -7.58
N ALA A 85 -2.70 -1.17 -7.20
CA ALA A 85 -1.79 -0.53 -8.14
C ALA A 85 -1.09 -1.56 -9.05
N MET A 86 -0.53 -2.61 -8.45
CA MET A 86 0.10 -3.71 -9.17
C MET A 86 -0.89 -4.45 -10.09
N TRP A 87 -2.10 -4.70 -9.61
CA TRP A 87 -3.13 -5.34 -10.40
C TRP A 87 -3.56 -4.49 -11.58
N LEU A 88 -3.72 -3.18 -11.40
CA LEU A 88 -4.04 -2.24 -12.47
C LEU A 88 -3.00 -2.27 -13.60
N ILE A 89 -1.72 -2.25 -13.25
CA ILE A 89 -0.64 -2.27 -14.24
C ILE A 89 -0.59 -3.59 -14.99
N TYR A 90 -0.71 -4.72 -14.29
CA TYR A 90 -0.32 -6.00 -14.86
C TYR A 90 -1.47 -6.95 -15.20
N ALA A 91 -2.63 -6.81 -14.57
CA ALA A 91 -3.67 -7.85 -14.67
C ALA A 91 -5.10 -7.36 -14.91
N ALA A 92 -5.40 -6.08 -14.60
CA ALA A 92 -6.74 -5.54 -14.78
C ALA A 92 -7.16 -5.54 -16.27
N SER A 93 -8.43 -5.87 -16.52
CA SER A 93 -9.04 -5.70 -17.84
C SER A 93 -9.32 -4.22 -18.14
N ASP A 94 -9.42 -3.88 -19.42
CA ASP A 94 -9.75 -2.51 -19.83
C ASP A 94 -11.11 -2.06 -19.27
N THR A 95 -12.10 -2.96 -19.21
CA THR A 95 -13.39 -2.69 -18.55
C THR A 95 -13.25 -2.35 -17.05
N ALA A 96 -12.29 -2.95 -16.35
CA ALA A 96 -12.03 -2.60 -14.96
C ALA A 96 -11.36 -1.23 -14.84
N ILE A 97 -10.46 -0.89 -15.77
CA ILE A 97 -9.85 0.43 -15.86
C ILE A 97 -10.92 1.51 -16.13
N GLU A 98 -11.79 1.29 -17.13
CA GLU A 98 -12.90 2.19 -17.45
C GLU A 98 -13.78 2.48 -16.23
N LYS A 99 -14.14 1.46 -15.44
CA LYS A 99 -14.91 1.62 -14.20
C LYS A 99 -14.23 2.49 -13.15
N LEU A 100 -12.90 2.37 -13.02
CA LEU A 100 -12.11 3.12 -12.04
C LEU A 100 -11.78 4.54 -12.49
N SER A 101 -11.73 4.78 -13.80
CA SER A 101 -11.45 6.09 -14.40
C SER A 101 -12.72 6.91 -14.66
N ALA A 102 -13.90 6.31 -14.50
CA ALA A 102 -15.16 6.99 -14.68
C ALA A 102 -15.39 8.07 -13.60
N PRO A 103 -16.07 9.19 -13.93
CA PRO A 103 -16.46 10.20 -12.96
C PRO A 103 -17.24 9.57 -11.79
N LEU A 104 -17.01 10.05 -10.57
CA LEU A 104 -17.67 9.53 -9.39
C LEU A 104 -19.17 9.91 -9.39
N THR A 105 -20.01 8.89 -9.56
CA THR A 105 -21.47 8.97 -9.45
C THR A 105 -21.96 7.78 -8.62
N ILE A 106 -23.25 7.78 -8.22
CA ILE A 106 -23.84 6.64 -7.49
C ILE A 106 -23.74 5.36 -8.33
N GLU A 107 -23.94 5.46 -9.64
CA GLU A 107 -23.91 4.32 -10.57
C GLU A 107 -22.49 3.77 -10.71
N THR A 108 -21.47 4.63 -10.86
CA THR A 108 -20.07 4.21 -10.98
C THR A 108 -19.52 3.66 -9.66
N GLU A 109 -19.93 4.22 -8.52
CA GLU A 109 -19.62 3.66 -7.21
C GLU A 109 -20.19 2.22 -7.06
N GLN A 110 -21.44 2.01 -7.48
CA GLN A 110 -22.04 0.68 -7.44
C GLN A 110 -21.35 -0.31 -8.39
N ALA A 111 -20.97 0.14 -9.58
CA ALA A 111 -20.22 -0.67 -10.55
C ALA A 111 -18.85 -1.07 -10.01
N ALA A 112 -18.20 -0.22 -9.21
CA ALA A 112 -16.91 -0.50 -8.59
C ALA A 112 -16.98 -1.56 -7.47
N LYS A 113 -18.14 -1.85 -6.89
CA LYS A 113 -18.32 -2.93 -5.89
C LYS A 113 -18.04 -4.34 -6.45
N ASN A 114 -18.06 -4.48 -7.77
CA ASN A 114 -17.77 -5.75 -8.46
C ASN A 114 -16.28 -5.91 -8.84
N LEU A 115 -15.40 -5.08 -8.32
CA LEU A 115 -13.95 -5.26 -8.50
C LEU A 115 -13.44 -6.42 -7.65
N PRO A 116 -12.37 -7.11 -8.11
CA PRO A 116 -11.80 -8.22 -7.36
C PRO A 116 -11.34 -7.79 -5.96
N SER A 117 -11.41 -8.72 -5.01
CA SER A 117 -10.75 -8.59 -3.70
C SER A 117 -9.23 -8.57 -3.83
N ALA A 118 -8.52 -8.11 -2.81
CA ALA A 118 -7.06 -8.11 -2.81
C ALA A 118 -6.48 -9.52 -3.07
N LYS A 119 -7.10 -10.57 -2.52
CA LYS A 119 -6.70 -11.95 -2.80
C LYS A 119 -6.84 -12.31 -4.28
N GLU A 120 -8.00 -12.04 -4.87
CA GLU A 120 -8.25 -12.32 -6.29
C GLU A 120 -7.33 -11.50 -7.20
N MET A 121 -7.01 -10.26 -6.82
CA MET A 121 -6.02 -9.44 -7.53
C MET A 121 -4.65 -10.10 -7.54
N ILE A 122 -4.17 -10.57 -6.39
CA ILE A 122 -2.88 -11.29 -6.27
C ILE A 122 -2.90 -12.56 -7.12
N ASP A 123 -3.98 -13.33 -7.08
CA ASP A 123 -4.12 -14.55 -7.88
C ASP A 123 -4.10 -14.23 -9.39
N GLN A 124 -4.72 -13.13 -9.82
CA GLN A 124 -4.70 -12.68 -11.22
C GLN A 124 -3.31 -12.20 -11.66
N ILE A 125 -2.60 -11.45 -10.79
CA ILE A 125 -1.20 -11.05 -11.02
C ILE A 125 -0.33 -12.29 -11.18
N GLY A 126 -0.50 -13.30 -10.30
CA GLY A 126 0.26 -14.55 -10.34
C GLY A 126 0.14 -15.32 -11.64
N LYS A 127 -1.05 -15.34 -12.26
CA LYS A 127 -1.29 -15.98 -13.57
C LYS A 127 -0.53 -15.30 -14.71
N ARG A 128 -0.05 -14.10 -14.53
CA ARG A 128 0.71 -13.33 -15.53
C ARG A 128 2.21 -13.25 -15.25
N VAL A 129 2.70 -13.93 -14.23
CA VAL A 129 4.14 -14.06 -13.98
C VAL A 129 4.80 -14.74 -15.18
N GLY A 130 5.90 -14.15 -15.67
CA GLY A 130 6.54 -14.57 -16.93
C GLY A 130 5.90 -13.99 -18.22
N GLN A 131 4.82 -13.22 -18.08
CA GLN A 131 4.15 -12.50 -19.18
C GLN A 131 4.22 -10.98 -18.95
N GLY A 132 5.35 -10.47 -18.44
CA GLY A 132 5.56 -9.07 -18.12
C GLY A 132 5.46 -8.72 -16.63
N VAL A 133 4.91 -9.60 -15.78
CA VAL A 133 4.88 -9.41 -14.33
C VAL A 133 6.21 -9.87 -13.71
N PRO A 134 6.90 -9.02 -12.92
CA PRO A 134 8.06 -9.43 -12.15
C PRO A 134 7.70 -10.48 -11.10
N ALA A 135 8.32 -11.66 -11.15
CA ALA A 135 8.06 -12.74 -10.18
C ALA A 135 8.35 -12.31 -8.73
N ALA A 136 9.38 -11.49 -8.52
CA ALA A 136 9.72 -10.96 -7.20
C ALA A 136 8.59 -10.11 -6.60
N ALA A 137 7.95 -9.24 -7.39
CA ALA A 137 6.87 -8.38 -6.93
C ALA A 137 5.62 -9.21 -6.52
N HIS A 138 5.24 -10.22 -7.32
CA HIS A 138 4.17 -11.15 -6.95
C HIS A 138 4.51 -11.94 -5.69
N GLY A 139 5.76 -12.43 -5.59
CA GLY A 139 6.25 -13.17 -4.42
C GLY A 139 6.16 -12.33 -3.14
N MET A 140 6.56 -11.07 -3.17
CA MET A 140 6.48 -10.14 -2.04
C MET A 140 5.02 -9.92 -1.59
N LEU A 141 4.09 -9.67 -2.52
CA LEU A 141 2.67 -9.49 -2.18
C LEU A 141 2.09 -10.76 -1.53
N THR A 142 2.40 -11.93 -2.08
CA THR A 142 1.91 -13.22 -1.55
C THR A 142 2.48 -13.49 -0.17
N GLN A 143 3.79 -13.36 0.01
CA GLN A 143 4.46 -13.58 1.28
C GLN A 143 3.93 -12.64 2.36
N PHE A 144 3.81 -11.35 2.06
CA PHE A 144 3.30 -10.38 3.03
C PHE A 144 1.85 -10.69 3.41
N LYS A 145 0.99 -11.02 2.44
CA LYS A 145 -0.39 -11.44 2.71
C LYS A 145 -0.43 -12.66 3.64
N ASP A 146 0.32 -13.70 3.32
CA ASP A 146 0.26 -14.96 4.06
C ASP A 146 0.74 -14.81 5.51
N MET A 147 1.73 -13.94 5.75
CA MET A 147 2.25 -13.66 7.08
C MET A 147 1.38 -12.70 7.92
N SER A 148 0.73 -11.73 7.28
CA SER A 148 0.20 -10.55 7.99
C SER A 148 -1.33 -10.42 7.91
N TRP A 149 -1.99 -11.07 6.95
CA TRP A 149 -3.39 -10.84 6.63
C TRP A 149 -4.34 -11.01 7.82
N ASN A 150 -4.20 -12.12 8.55
CA ASN A 150 -5.06 -12.41 9.69
C ASN A 150 -4.88 -11.41 10.84
N ALA A 151 -3.63 -11.02 11.10
CA ALA A 151 -3.32 -10.02 12.12
C ALA A 151 -3.89 -8.65 11.72
N MET A 152 -3.62 -8.19 10.50
CA MET A 152 -4.15 -6.91 9.99
C MET A 152 -5.68 -6.85 10.02
N ASN A 153 -6.36 -7.93 9.60
CA ASN A 153 -7.82 -8.04 9.70
C ASN A 153 -8.30 -7.89 11.13
N SER A 154 -7.63 -8.53 12.07
CA SER A 154 -7.99 -8.46 13.48
C SER A 154 -7.85 -7.03 14.03
N PHE A 155 -6.84 -6.28 13.61
CA PHE A 155 -6.68 -4.86 13.99
C PHE A 155 -7.78 -3.97 13.40
N VAL A 156 -8.13 -4.15 12.13
CA VAL A 156 -9.18 -3.36 11.47
C VAL A 156 -10.57 -3.62 12.06
N HIS A 157 -10.88 -4.87 12.39
CA HIS A 157 -12.22 -5.28 12.83
C HIS A 157 -12.35 -5.46 14.35
N GLY A 158 -11.39 -4.99 15.14
CA GLY A 158 -11.45 -5.09 16.61
C GLY A 158 -11.37 -6.52 17.14
N GLY A 159 -10.63 -7.40 16.46
CA GLY A 159 -10.45 -8.78 16.85
C GLY A 159 -9.46 -8.98 18.02
N ILE A 160 -8.93 -10.19 18.19
CA ILE A 160 -8.14 -10.56 19.37
C ILE A 160 -6.77 -9.87 19.46
N HIS A 161 -6.12 -9.55 18.31
CA HIS A 161 -4.78 -8.97 18.33
C HIS A 161 -4.71 -7.61 19.03
N PRO A 162 -5.59 -6.62 18.75
CA PRO A 162 -5.55 -5.36 19.48
C PRO A 162 -5.92 -5.49 20.97
N LEU A 163 -6.68 -6.52 21.34
CA LEU A 163 -7.06 -6.76 22.75
C LEU A 163 -5.92 -7.36 23.58
N ARG A 164 -5.02 -8.12 22.95
CA ARG A 164 -3.95 -8.85 23.64
C ARG A 164 -2.57 -8.27 23.42
N ARG A 165 -2.50 -7.04 22.92
CA ARG A 165 -1.22 -6.32 22.89
C ARG A 165 -0.86 -5.93 24.34
N SER A 166 0.14 -6.46 24.86
CA SER A 166 0.80 -6.05 26.13
C SER A 166 2.23 -5.69 25.81
#